data_b1fd688a8cd5b0be1fc57130a1f4338a
#
_entry.id   b1fd688a8cd5b0be1fc57130a1f4338a
#
_cell.length_a   1.000
_cell.length_b   1.000
_cell.length_c   1.000
_cell.angle_alpha   90.00
_cell.angle_beta   90.00
_cell.angle_gamma   90.00
#
_symmetry.space_group_name_H-M   'P 1'
#
loop_
_entity.id
_entity.type
_entity.pdbx_description
1 polymer ?
#
loop_
_entity_poly.entity_id
_entity_poly.type
_entity_poly.pdbx_seq_one_letter_code
_entity_poly.pdbx_strand_id
1 'polypeptide(L)'
;MDHTALTNHSPFSRGLQRETKRAAVLSCAAKLLNTKGARSTTLTDIASRLGLTKTSLYYYVSNKEDLIYQCYQANMQQAHDQLDLAVQQHTAPLACLLAFFESQIATTLRSLDGEGDFYAAPLEFASLKAEHRTVLEAAYRQLLGRLIDLLKRGIESGHIRPCDPIVTIRAMIGAMDWSFYWLYEMPRDEAEQVIDVVRDLLTYGLLNPNSDYFPGQQADLAIFSEQEPAFDRDTQNRLKQEAFLKAGTRCFNQKGFSGTSLDEIVEQLNVSKGAFYYHFANKEALLTQCYDYTLDQLERVITHVEHIDATPAARLDVAMRLIFSVQNSEQGPLIHFNSITALPPDVRRRLLDRLNAVHSTLETFITAATAASQFRTLPAGIVIQLLTGTLNAAIDLNEWQAIDSIDQSAVDYCALFFHGLAPAAAQ
;
A
#
# COMPACT_ATOMS: atom_id res chain seq x y z
N MET A 1 0.94 8.55 -46.96
CA MET A 1 0.23 9.79 -46.60
C MET A 1 -1.18 9.36 -46.32
N ASP A 2 -1.50 9.25 -45.07
CA ASP A 2 -2.86 9.46 -44.57
C ASP A 2 -2.78 9.56 -43.03
N HIS A 3 -2.71 10.81 -42.61
CA HIS A 3 -2.85 11.15 -41.20
C HIS A 3 -4.35 11.09 -40.87
N THR A 4 -4.83 9.93 -40.45
CA THR A 4 -6.15 9.83 -39.84
C THR A 4 -6.04 10.45 -38.45
N ALA A 5 -6.44 11.71 -38.34
CA ALA A 5 -6.58 12.46 -37.13
C ALA A 5 -7.52 11.68 -36.18
N LEU A 6 -6.98 11.17 -35.07
CA LEU A 6 -7.74 10.81 -33.89
C LEU A 6 -8.44 12.10 -33.43
N THR A 7 -9.70 12.25 -33.80
CA THR A 7 -10.60 13.27 -33.26
C THR A 7 -10.79 12.94 -31.79
N ASN A 8 -9.93 13.53 -30.96
CA ASN A 8 -10.08 13.57 -29.51
C ASN A 8 -11.39 14.30 -29.21
N HIS A 9 -12.50 13.58 -29.09
CA HIS A 9 -13.75 14.16 -28.61
C HIS A 9 -13.54 14.54 -27.16
N SER A 10 -13.24 15.83 -26.92
CA SER A 10 -13.19 16.37 -25.57
C SER A 10 -14.48 15.97 -24.82
N PRO A 11 -14.41 15.41 -23.60
CA PRO A 11 -15.58 15.08 -22.80
C PRO A 11 -16.41 16.33 -22.44
N PHE A 12 -15.93 17.51 -22.82
CA PHE A 12 -16.61 18.80 -22.63
C PHE A 12 -17.31 19.33 -23.89
N SER A 13 -17.47 18.49 -24.95
CA SER A 13 -18.24 18.85 -26.14
C SER A 13 -19.68 19.25 -25.76
N ARG A 14 -20.30 20.14 -26.58
CA ARG A 14 -21.68 20.59 -26.36
C ARG A 14 -22.62 19.38 -26.37
N GLY A 15 -23.39 19.21 -25.30
CA GLY A 15 -24.43 18.18 -25.19
C GLY A 15 -24.19 17.11 -24.14
N LEU A 16 -22.97 16.96 -23.56
CA LEU A 16 -22.76 16.03 -22.47
C LEU A 16 -23.42 16.53 -21.17
N GLN A 17 -24.03 15.59 -20.43
CA GLN A 17 -24.63 15.90 -19.13
C GLN A 17 -23.58 16.36 -18.12
N ARG A 18 -24.00 17.16 -17.13
CA ARG A 18 -23.12 17.73 -16.10
C ARG A 18 -22.36 16.63 -15.33
N GLU A 19 -23.01 15.50 -15.07
CA GLU A 19 -22.41 14.37 -14.33
C GLU A 19 -21.26 13.73 -15.10
N THR A 20 -21.40 13.51 -16.41
CA THR A 20 -20.33 12.98 -17.27
C THR A 20 -19.10 13.90 -17.28
N LYS A 21 -19.35 15.22 -17.32
CA LYS A 21 -18.27 16.22 -17.27
C LYS A 21 -17.58 16.22 -15.92
N ARG A 22 -18.34 16.09 -14.83
CA ARG A 22 -17.78 15.97 -13.47
C ARG A 22 -16.94 14.71 -13.34
N ALA A 23 -17.42 13.57 -13.83
CA ALA A 23 -16.66 12.30 -13.83
C ALA A 23 -15.33 12.45 -14.58
N ALA A 24 -15.31 13.09 -15.75
CA ALA A 24 -14.08 13.36 -16.49
C ALA A 24 -13.10 14.27 -15.73
N VAL A 25 -13.59 15.26 -14.96
CA VAL A 25 -12.75 16.09 -14.10
C VAL A 25 -12.12 15.25 -12.99
N LEU A 26 -12.90 14.42 -12.31
CA LEU A 26 -12.42 13.57 -11.21
C LEU A 26 -11.44 12.50 -11.72
N SER A 27 -11.72 11.87 -12.86
CA SER A 27 -10.84 10.87 -13.50
C SER A 27 -9.49 11.50 -13.89
N CYS A 28 -9.49 12.68 -14.54
CA CYS A 28 -8.25 13.40 -14.86
C CYS A 28 -7.46 13.78 -13.60
N ALA A 29 -8.16 14.25 -12.56
CA ALA A 29 -7.54 14.58 -11.27
C ALA A 29 -6.96 13.35 -10.59
N ALA A 30 -7.70 12.24 -10.53
CA ALA A 30 -7.27 10.98 -9.95
C ALA A 30 -5.97 10.47 -10.62
N LYS A 31 -5.90 10.49 -11.96
CA LYS A 31 -4.69 10.14 -12.69
C LYS A 31 -3.48 10.98 -12.27
N LEU A 32 -3.67 12.29 -12.12
CA LEU A 32 -2.58 13.19 -11.69
C LEU A 32 -2.19 12.98 -10.22
N LEU A 33 -3.18 12.75 -9.35
CA LEU A 33 -2.93 12.46 -7.93
C LEU A 33 -2.12 11.17 -7.77
N ASN A 34 -2.46 10.11 -8.49
CA ASN A 34 -1.75 8.83 -8.42
C ASN A 34 -0.33 8.92 -9.00
N THR A 35 -0.11 9.71 -10.07
CA THR A 35 1.19 9.75 -10.76
C THR A 35 2.14 10.85 -10.23
N LYS A 36 1.62 11.99 -9.78
CA LYS A 36 2.41 13.16 -9.35
C LYS A 36 2.27 13.48 -7.87
N GLY A 37 1.34 12.84 -7.19
CA GLY A 37 0.96 13.13 -5.81
C GLY A 37 0.14 14.42 -5.68
N ALA A 38 -0.49 14.58 -4.51
CA ALA A 38 -1.35 15.73 -4.24
C ALA A 38 -0.58 17.05 -4.26
N ARG A 39 0.66 17.11 -3.76
CA ARG A 39 1.47 18.34 -3.75
C ARG A 39 1.68 18.92 -5.15
N SER A 40 2.09 18.09 -6.10
CA SER A 40 2.48 18.50 -7.45
C SER A 40 1.31 18.64 -8.43
N THR A 41 0.11 18.25 -8.05
CA THR A 41 -1.11 18.38 -8.86
C THR A 41 -1.76 19.72 -8.59
N THR A 42 -2.00 20.53 -9.64
CA THR A 42 -2.69 21.83 -9.52
C THR A 42 -4.01 21.85 -10.30
N LEU A 43 -4.94 22.73 -9.89
CA LEU A 43 -6.19 22.94 -10.64
C LEU A 43 -5.92 23.42 -12.07
N THR A 44 -4.82 24.14 -12.29
CA THR A 44 -4.41 24.61 -13.62
C THR A 44 -3.98 23.44 -14.51
N ASP A 45 -3.23 22.46 -13.98
CA ASP A 45 -2.81 21.27 -14.73
C ASP A 45 -4.03 20.46 -15.20
N ILE A 46 -5.02 20.29 -14.31
CA ILE A 46 -6.24 19.55 -14.62
C ILE A 46 -7.06 20.30 -15.69
N ALA A 47 -7.26 21.62 -15.50
CA ALA A 47 -7.98 22.43 -16.47
C ALA A 47 -7.32 22.36 -17.86
N SER A 48 -5.99 22.52 -17.92
CA SER A 48 -5.22 22.48 -19.18
C SER A 48 -5.38 21.11 -19.89
N ARG A 49 -5.31 20.00 -19.17
CA ARG A 49 -5.46 18.66 -19.75
C ARG A 49 -6.86 18.38 -20.31
N LEU A 50 -7.87 19.02 -19.72
CA LEU A 50 -9.26 18.87 -20.15
C LEU A 50 -9.68 19.91 -21.21
N GLY A 51 -8.78 20.82 -21.59
CA GLY A 51 -9.12 21.95 -22.48
C GLY A 51 -10.07 22.96 -21.84
N LEU A 52 -10.04 23.06 -20.50
CA LEU A 52 -10.87 23.98 -19.73
C LEU A 52 -10.08 25.21 -19.26
N THR A 53 -10.78 26.28 -18.97
CA THR A 53 -10.22 27.37 -18.16
C THR A 53 -10.27 26.99 -16.68
N LYS A 54 -9.37 27.56 -15.86
CA LYS A 54 -9.42 27.37 -14.39
C LYS A 54 -10.77 27.84 -13.82
N THR A 55 -11.36 28.89 -14.39
CA THR A 55 -12.68 29.38 -14.00
C THR A 55 -13.79 28.36 -14.27
N SER A 56 -13.72 27.66 -15.41
CA SER A 56 -14.67 26.59 -15.73
C SER A 56 -14.55 25.40 -14.78
N LEU A 57 -13.34 25.12 -14.26
CA LEU A 57 -13.14 24.04 -13.31
C LEU A 57 -13.81 24.32 -11.96
N TYR A 58 -13.84 25.57 -11.50
CA TYR A 58 -14.53 25.99 -10.27
C TYR A 58 -16.06 25.77 -10.30
N TYR A 59 -16.63 25.46 -11.45
CA TYR A 59 -18.02 25.02 -11.54
C TYR A 59 -18.25 23.62 -10.97
N TYR A 60 -17.19 22.77 -10.91
CA TYR A 60 -17.24 21.40 -10.44
C TYR A 60 -16.64 21.23 -9.06
N VAL A 61 -15.64 22.03 -8.71
CA VAL A 61 -14.90 21.94 -7.45
C VAL A 61 -14.62 23.33 -6.87
N SER A 62 -14.76 23.49 -5.57
CA SER A 62 -14.56 24.79 -4.89
C SER A 62 -13.09 25.17 -4.75
N ASN A 63 -12.23 24.18 -4.51
CA ASN A 63 -10.80 24.33 -4.35
C ASN A 63 -10.09 22.96 -4.53
N LYS A 64 -8.77 22.93 -4.34
CA LYS A 64 -7.98 21.70 -4.51
C LYS A 64 -8.32 20.62 -3.46
N GLU A 65 -8.55 21.01 -2.22
CA GLU A 65 -8.91 20.09 -1.15
C GLU A 65 -10.27 19.43 -1.42
N ASP A 66 -11.27 20.22 -1.83
CA ASP A 66 -12.58 19.73 -2.26
C ASP A 66 -12.46 18.76 -3.45
N LEU A 67 -11.57 19.04 -4.41
CA LEU A 67 -11.30 18.12 -5.52
C LEU A 67 -10.75 16.79 -5.04
N ILE A 68 -9.77 16.79 -4.13
CA ILE A 68 -9.18 15.57 -3.56
C ILE A 68 -10.25 14.80 -2.80
N TYR A 69 -11.06 15.46 -1.98
CA TYR A 69 -12.18 14.86 -1.27
C TYR A 69 -13.15 14.16 -2.23
N GLN A 70 -13.58 14.85 -3.30
CA GLN A 70 -14.48 14.28 -4.29
C GLN A 70 -13.86 13.09 -5.05
N CYS A 71 -12.54 13.10 -5.32
CA CYS A 71 -11.84 11.95 -5.91
C CYS A 71 -11.84 10.75 -4.97
N TYR A 72 -11.56 10.94 -3.68
CA TYR A 72 -11.60 9.87 -2.69
C TYR A 72 -13.02 9.34 -2.45
N GLN A 73 -14.00 10.25 -2.42
CA GLN A 73 -15.43 9.87 -2.32
C GLN A 73 -15.86 9.00 -3.51
N ALA A 74 -15.44 9.35 -4.74
CA ALA A 74 -15.73 8.56 -5.93
C ALA A 74 -15.07 7.16 -5.87
N ASN A 75 -13.83 7.07 -5.36
CA ASN A 75 -13.17 5.77 -5.12
C ASN A 75 -13.94 4.93 -4.11
N MET A 76 -14.29 5.50 -2.96
CA MET A 76 -15.06 4.77 -1.93
C MET A 76 -16.41 4.29 -2.47
N GLN A 77 -17.13 5.13 -3.20
CA GLN A 77 -18.41 4.75 -3.81
C GLN A 77 -18.23 3.60 -4.80
N GLN A 78 -17.23 3.69 -5.68
CA GLN A 78 -16.90 2.66 -6.64
C GLN A 78 -16.56 1.32 -5.95
N ALA A 79 -15.80 1.34 -4.85
CA ALA A 79 -15.48 0.15 -4.08
C ALA A 79 -16.72 -0.48 -3.43
N HIS A 80 -17.63 0.33 -2.89
CA HIS A 80 -18.91 -0.16 -2.37
C HIS A 80 -19.78 -0.78 -3.46
N ASP A 81 -19.90 -0.12 -4.62
CA ASP A 81 -20.69 -0.61 -5.76
C ASP A 81 -20.15 -1.94 -6.30
N GLN A 82 -18.83 -2.10 -6.36
CA GLN A 82 -18.20 -3.35 -6.77
C GLN A 82 -18.41 -4.48 -5.76
N LEU A 83 -18.36 -4.18 -4.46
CA LEU A 83 -18.69 -5.17 -3.43
C LEU A 83 -20.16 -5.59 -3.51
N ASP A 84 -21.08 -4.65 -3.76
CA ASP A 84 -22.50 -4.95 -3.98
C ASP A 84 -22.71 -5.88 -5.18
N LEU A 85 -22.02 -5.58 -6.28
CA LEU A 85 -22.06 -6.40 -7.49
C LEU A 85 -21.51 -7.81 -7.23
N ALA A 86 -20.38 -7.93 -6.55
CA ALA A 86 -19.78 -9.21 -6.20
C ALA A 86 -20.72 -10.07 -5.34
N VAL A 87 -21.39 -9.47 -4.34
CA VAL A 87 -22.37 -10.17 -3.49
C VAL A 87 -23.64 -10.54 -4.25
N GLN A 88 -24.07 -9.76 -5.26
CA GLN A 88 -25.20 -10.10 -6.11
C GLN A 88 -24.90 -11.23 -7.08
N GLN A 89 -23.69 -11.30 -7.60
CA GLN A 89 -23.27 -12.29 -8.62
C GLN A 89 -22.84 -13.63 -8.01
N HIS A 90 -22.39 -13.64 -6.78
CA HIS A 90 -21.84 -14.83 -6.14
C HIS A 90 -22.51 -15.12 -4.79
N THR A 91 -22.78 -16.40 -4.54
CA THR A 91 -23.37 -16.85 -3.26
C THR A 91 -22.30 -17.31 -2.25
N ALA A 92 -21.18 -17.86 -2.73
CA ALA A 92 -20.09 -18.32 -1.87
C ALA A 92 -19.25 -17.13 -1.40
N PRO A 93 -19.00 -16.98 -0.08
CA PRO A 93 -18.26 -15.85 0.48
C PRO A 93 -16.86 -15.67 -0.13
N LEU A 94 -16.13 -16.76 -0.35
CA LEU A 94 -14.80 -16.71 -1.00
C LEU A 94 -14.90 -16.12 -2.42
N ALA A 95 -15.88 -16.56 -3.22
CA ALA A 95 -16.07 -16.03 -4.57
C ALA A 95 -16.44 -14.54 -4.56
N CYS A 96 -17.24 -14.08 -3.58
CA CYS A 96 -17.54 -12.65 -3.41
C CYS A 96 -16.27 -11.83 -3.11
N LEU A 97 -15.43 -12.31 -2.20
CA LEU A 97 -14.16 -11.64 -1.85
C LEU A 97 -13.23 -11.57 -3.06
N LEU A 98 -13.00 -12.69 -3.74
CA LEU A 98 -12.14 -12.74 -4.92
C LEU A 98 -12.66 -11.80 -6.02
N ALA A 99 -13.94 -11.88 -6.36
CA ALA A 99 -14.55 -11.00 -7.37
C ALA A 99 -14.41 -9.51 -7.03
N PHE A 100 -14.52 -9.13 -5.76
CA PHE A 100 -14.27 -7.77 -5.31
C PHE A 100 -12.82 -7.34 -5.57
N PHE A 101 -11.83 -8.11 -5.09
CA PHE A 101 -10.41 -7.75 -5.27
C PHE A 101 -9.98 -7.75 -6.73
N GLU A 102 -10.44 -8.71 -7.52
CA GLU A 102 -10.21 -8.75 -8.96
C GLU A 102 -10.80 -7.52 -9.67
N SER A 103 -12.00 -7.11 -9.30
CA SER A 103 -12.66 -5.95 -9.90
C SER A 103 -11.93 -4.63 -9.60
N GLN A 104 -11.30 -4.49 -8.43
CA GLN A 104 -10.48 -3.33 -8.09
C GLN A 104 -9.26 -3.24 -9.02
N ILE A 105 -8.53 -4.35 -9.19
CA ILE A 105 -7.36 -4.42 -10.09
C ILE A 105 -7.79 -4.20 -11.54
N ALA A 106 -8.85 -4.88 -11.99
CA ALA A 106 -9.37 -4.73 -13.34
C ALA A 106 -9.78 -3.28 -13.66
N THR A 107 -10.31 -2.54 -12.68
CA THR A 107 -10.64 -1.13 -12.85
C THR A 107 -9.38 -0.29 -13.09
N THR A 108 -8.32 -0.52 -12.31
CA THR A 108 -7.04 0.17 -12.51
C THR A 108 -6.45 -0.16 -13.89
N LEU A 109 -6.40 -1.42 -14.28
CA LEU A 109 -5.87 -1.85 -15.59
C LEU A 109 -6.66 -1.23 -16.75
N ARG A 110 -7.99 -1.30 -16.75
CA ARG A 110 -8.84 -0.67 -17.78
C ARG A 110 -8.62 0.82 -17.90
N SER A 111 -8.47 1.54 -16.76
CA SER A 111 -8.20 2.97 -16.79
C SER A 111 -6.84 3.29 -17.42
N LEU A 112 -5.84 2.42 -17.21
CA LEU A 112 -4.53 2.54 -17.84
C LEU A 112 -4.57 2.27 -19.34
N ASP A 113 -5.48 1.41 -19.82
CA ASP A 113 -5.73 1.15 -21.24
C ASP A 113 -6.60 2.22 -21.92
N GLY A 114 -7.11 3.19 -21.14
CA GLY A 114 -7.98 4.24 -21.64
C GLY A 114 -9.45 3.83 -21.80
N GLU A 115 -9.83 2.68 -21.24
CA GLU A 115 -11.18 2.09 -21.34
C GLU A 115 -12.07 2.40 -20.14
N GLY A 116 -11.61 3.19 -19.18
CA GLY A 116 -12.36 3.53 -17.97
C GLY A 116 -11.85 4.76 -17.26
N ASP A 117 -12.57 5.13 -16.19
CA ASP A 117 -12.21 6.25 -15.34
C ASP A 117 -11.07 5.86 -14.37
N PHE A 118 -10.20 6.83 -14.09
CA PHE A 118 -9.21 6.72 -13.02
C PHE A 118 -9.84 7.03 -11.67
N TYR A 119 -9.47 6.25 -10.65
CA TYR A 119 -9.81 6.49 -9.25
C TYR A 119 -8.56 6.83 -8.45
N ALA A 120 -8.67 7.81 -7.56
CA ALA A 120 -7.54 8.23 -6.74
C ALA A 120 -7.30 7.24 -5.59
N ALA A 121 -6.04 6.80 -5.42
CA ALA A 121 -5.65 6.05 -4.24
C ALA A 121 -5.90 6.87 -2.97
N PRO A 122 -6.55 6.32 -1.94
CA PRO A 122 -6.96 7.07 -0.75
C PRO A 122 -5.84 7.23 0.28
N LEU A 123 -4.75 7.90 -0.09
CA LEU A 123 -3.49 7.88 0.65
C LEU A 123 -3.31 8.98 1.69
N GLU A 124 -4.03 10.07 1.57
CA GLU A 124 -3.80 11.28 2.40
C GLU A 124 -5.10 11.78 3.05
N PHE A 125 -5.93 10.88 3.61
CA PHE A 125 -7.16 11.29 4.30
C PHE A 125 -6.93 12.33 5.39
N ALA A 126 -5.86 12.18 6.15
CA ALA A 126 -5.55 13.09 7.25
C ALA A 126 -5.18 14.51 6.79
N SER A 127 -4.87 14.73 5.50
CA SER A 127 -4.64 16.06 4.95
C SER A 127 -5.93 16.83 4.65
N LEU A 128 -7.08 16.16 4.66
CA LEU A 128 -8.39 16.75 4.42
C LEU A 128 -8.93 17.47 5.66
N LYS A 129 -9.89 18.37 5.45
CA LYS A 129 -10.65 18.97 6.55
C LYS A 129 -11.32 17.89 7.39
N ALA A 130 -11.49 18.15 8.69
CA ALA A 130 -12.05 17.20 9.64
C ALA A 130 -13.41 16.64 9.19
N GLU A 131 -14.30 17.48 8.66
CA GLU A 131 -15.62 17.10 8.15
C GLU A 131 -15.53 16.08 6.99
N HIS A 132 -14.68 16.34 5.99
CA HIS A 132 -14.45 15.45 4.84
C HIS A 132 -13.79 14.15 5.25
N ARG A 133 -12.79 14.22 6.14
CA ARG A 133 -12.09 13.07 6.67
C ARG A 133 -13.05 12.13 7.41
N THR A 134 -13.88 12.67 8.31
CA THR A 134 -14.85 11.85 9.07
C THR A 134 -15.80 11.07 8.16
N VAL A 135 -16.26 11.67 7.06
CA VAL A 135 -17.14 10.99 6.08
C VAL A 135 -16.40 9.85 5.38
N LEU A 136 -15.17 10.09 4.93
CA LEU A 136 -14.40 9.07 4.22
C LEU A 136 -13.95 7.92 5.13
N GLU A 137 -13.52 8.23 6.36
CA GLU A 137 -13.18 7.21 7.37
C GLU A 137 -14.38 6.34 7.72
N ALA A 138 -15.57 6.93 7.83
CA ALA A 138 -16.79 6.16 8.07
C ALA A 138 -17.12 5.23 6.90
N ALA A 139 -17.03 5.70 5.66
CA ALA A 139 -17.24 4.90 4.46
C ALA A 139 -16.21 3.76 4.34
N TYR A 140 -14.93 4.05 4.63
CA TYR A 140 -13.87 3.05 4.63
C TYR A 140 -14.09 1.96 5.70
N ARG A 141 -14.42 2.36 6.94
CA ARG A 141 -14.75 1.41 8.02
C ARG A 141 -15.96 0.54 7.68
N GLN A 142 -16.97 1.12 7.02
CA GLN A 142 -18.13 0.36 6.55
C GLN A 142 -17.74 -0.69 5.50
N LEU A 143 -16.90 -0.33 4.52
CA LEU A 143 -16.39 -1.26 3.52
C LEU A 143 -15.62 -2.42 4.18
N LEU A 144 -14.68 -2.10 5.08
CA LEU A 144 -13.91 -3.11 5.80
C LEU A 144 -14.82 -4.02 6.65
N GLY A 145 -15.78 -3.46 7.35
CA GLY A 145 -16.74 -4.25 8.15
C GLY A 145 -17.48 -5.27 7.29
N ARG A 146 -17.95 -4.88 6.12
CA ARG A 146 -18.62 -5.78 5.17
C ARG A 146 -17.72 -6.90 4.66
N LEU A 147 -16.44 -6.60 4.35
CA LEU A 147 -15.45 -7.60 3.93
C LEU A 147 -15.12 -8.58 5.06
N ILE A 148 -14.95 -8.08 6.29
CA ILE A 148 -14.73 -8.90 7.49
C ILE A 148 -15.92 -9.84 7.73
N ASP A 149 -17.15 -9.35 7.59
CA ASP A 149 -18.37 -10.18 7.76
C ASP A 149 -18.51 -11.23 6.66
N LEU A 150 -18.08 -10.93 5.42
CA LEU A 150 -17.99 -11.94 4.35
C LEU A 150 -17.00 -13.04 4.71
N LEU A 151 -15.81 -12.67 5.19
CA LEU A 151 -14.78 -13.63 5.57
C LEU A 151 -15.25 -14.51 6.74
N LYS A 152 -15.87 -13.93 7.78
CA LYS A 152 -16.45 -14.68 8.91
C LYS A 152 -17.47 -15.71 8.45
N ARG A 153 -18.42 -15.32 7.61
CA ARG A 153 -19.40 -16.25 7.03
C ARG A 153 -18.77 -17.36 6.21
N GLY A 154 -17.66 -17.05 5.51
CA GLY A 154 -16.90 -18.03 4.76
C GLY A 154 -16.22 -19.08 5.66
N ILE A 155 -15.68 -18.65 6.79
CA ILE A 155 -15.09 -19.53 7.81
C ILE A 155 -16.17 -20.38 8.47
N GLU A 156 -17.27 -19.78 8.91
CA GLU A 156 -18.39 -20.47 9.58
C GLU A 156 -19.05 -21.54 8.67
N SER A 157 -19.10 -21.28 7.35
CA SER A 157 -19.65 -22.22 6.37
C SER A 157 -18.62 -23.24 5.83
N GLY A 158 -17.37 -23.19 6.28
CA GLY A 158 -16.30 -24.08 5.83
C GLY A 158 -15.79 -23.82 4.41
N HIS A 159 -16.19 -22.74 3.76
CA HIS A 159 -15.71 -22.34 2.44
C HIS A 159 -14.37 -21.61 2.48
N ILE A 160 -13.99 -21.12 3.65
CA ILE A 160 -12.72 -20.43 3.91
C ILE A 160 -12.06 -21.14 5.10
N ARG A 161 -10.74 -21.34 5.04
CA ARG A 161 -9.99 -21.92 6.16
C ARG A 161 -10.09 -21.04 7.42
N PRO A 162 -9.93 -21.60 8.62
CA PRO A 162 -9.82 -20.82 9.85
C PRO A 162 -8.69 -19.80 9.77
N CYS A 163 -8.96 -18.54 10.01
CA CYS A 163 -8.00 -17.43 10.09
C CYS A 163 -8.60 -16.27 10.89
N ASP A 164 -7.78 -15.30 11.32
CA ASP A 164 -8.28 -14.07 11.91
C ASP A 164 -8.89 -13.16 10.83
N PRO A 165 -10.18 -12.83 10.89
CA PRO A 165 -10.83 -12.07 9.83
C PRO A 165 -10.34 -10.63 9.68
N ILE A 166 -9.98 -9.97 10.78
CA ILE A 166 -9.51 -8.58 10.77
C ILE A 166 -8.11 -8.54 10.15
N VAL A 167 -7.21 -9.37 10.67
CA VAL A 167 -5.84 -9.49 10.21
C VAL A 167 -5.79 -9.83 8.72
N THR A 168 -6.58 -10.81 8.29
CA THR A 168 -6.61 -11.28 6.90
C THR A 168 -7.14 -10.21 5.94
N ILE A 169 -8.26 -9.55 6.26
CA ILE A 169 -8.80 -8.47 5.40
C ILE A 169 -7.83 -7.29 5.35
N ARG A 170 -7.16 -6.93 6.44
CA ARG A 170 -6.16 -5.86 6.43
C ARG A 170 -4.97 -6.22 5.53
N ALA A 171 -4.50 -7.46 5.56
CA ALA A 171 -3.45 -7.94 4.66
C ALA A 171 -3.88 -7.86 3.18
N MET A 172 -5.11 -8.29 2.86
CA MET A 172 -5.67 -8.22 1.50
C MET A 172 -5.81 -6.78 1.00
N ILE A 173 -6.35 -5.88 1.82
CA ILE A 173 -6.50 -4.45 1.46
C ILE A 173 -5.13 -3.80 1.24
N GLY A 174 -4.14 -4.11 2.07
CA GLY A 174 -2.78 -3.58 1.89
C GLY A 174 -2.17 -3.97 0.55
N ALA A 175 -2.32 -5.23 0.15
CA ALA A 175 -1.88 -5.69 -1.17
C ALA A 175 -2.58 -4.94 -2.31
N MET A 176 -3.88 -4.66 -2.16
CA MET A 176 -4.67 -3.93 -3.15
C MET A 176 -4.31 -2.44 -3.21
N ASP A 177 -4.20 -1.76 -2.08
CA ASP A 177 -3.89 -0.34 -2.03
C ASP A 177 -2.53 -0.03 -2.67
N TRP A 178 -1.57 -0.94 -2.55
CA TRP A 178 -0.28 -0.82 -3.20
C TRP A 178 -0.36 -0.95 -4.73
N SER A 179 -1.40 -1.60 -5.27
CA SER A 179 -1.59 -1.78 -6.72
C SER A 179 -1.69 -0.45 -7.48
N PHE A 180 -2.17 0.61 -6.84
CA PHE A 180 -2.19 1.96 -7.40
C PHE A 180 -0.80 2.55 -7.70
N TYR A 181 0.29 1.92 -7.24
CA TYR A 181 1.65 2.36 -7.52
C TYR A 181 2.30 1.53 -8.61
N TRP A 182 2.43 0.23 -8.40
CA TRP A 182 3.25 -0.61 -9.25
C TRP A 182 2.58 -0.98 -10.58
N LEU A 183 1.25 -1.03 -10.65
CA LEU A 183 0.55 -1.29 -11.92
C LEU A 183 0.76 -0.19 -12.97
N TYR A 184 1.05 1.04 -12.55
CA TYR A 184 1.32 2.15 -13.48
C TYR A 184 2.66 2.01 -14.20
N GLU A 185 3.61 1.31 -13.62
CA GLU A 185 4.97 1.14 -14.15
C GLU A 185 5.20 -0.25 -14.73
N MET A 186 4.27 -1.18 -14.53
CA MET A 186 4.35 -2.55 -15.02
C MET A 186 4.17 -2.63 -16.54
N PRO A 187 4.99 -3.44 -17.26
CA PRO A 187 4.77 -3.77 -18.66
C PRO A 187 3.38 -4.38 -18.91
N ARG A 188 2.71 -4.02 -19.99
CA ARG A 188 1.33 -4.41 -20.25
C ARG A 188 1.13 -5.91 -20.44
N ASP A 189 2.07 -6.58 -21.06
CA ASP A 189 2.09 -8.04 -21.22
C ASP A 189 2.19 -8.78 -19.89
N GLU A 190 2.87 -8.21 -18.90
CA GLU A 190 2.89 -8.73 -17.52
C GLU A 190 1.59 -8.40 -16.77
N ALA A 191 1.02 -7.23 -17.01
CA ALA A 191 -0.19 -6.76 -16.33
C ALA A 191 -1.42 -7.64 -16.64
N GLU A 192 -1.49 -8.29 -17.79
CA GLU A 192 -2.55 -9.21 -18.16
C GLU A 192 -2.67 -10.41 -17.20
N GLN A 193 -1.58 -10.83 -16.57
CA GLN A 193 -1.54 -11.98 -15.66
C GLN A 193 -1.91 -11.61 -14.21
N VAL A 194 -1.93 -10.32 -13.87
CA VAL A 194 -2.06 -9.88 -12.47
C VAL A 194 -3.34 -10.40 -11.81
N ILE A 195 -4.47 -10.33 -12.51
CA ILE A 195 -5.77 -10.75 -11.97
C ILE A 195 -5.75 -12.25 -11.64
N ASP A 196 -5.22 -13.07 -12.55
CA ASP A 196 -5.14 -14.52 -12.35
C ASP A 196 -4.17 -14.88 -11.21
N VAL A 197 -3.03 -14.19 -11.14
CA VAL A 197 -2.06 -14.36 -10.05
C VAL A 197 -2.67 -13.97 -8.69
N VAL A 198 -3.38 -12.85 -8.62
CA VAL A 198 -4.05 -12.42 -7.39
C VAL A 198 -5.11 -13.43 -6.96
N ARG A 199 -5.96 -13.88 -7.89
CA ARG A 199 -6.97 -14.92 -7.63
C ARG A 199 -6.33 -16.18 -7.08
N ASP A 200 -5.30 -16.66 -7.76
CA ASP A 200 -4.62 -17.90 -7.42
C ASP A 200 -3.89 -17.81 -6.07
N LEU A 201 -3.18 -16.71 -5.83
CA LEU A 201 -2.46 -16.47 -4.58
C LEU A 201 -3.41 -16.32 -3.39
N LEU A 202 -4.48 -15.53 -3.52
CA LEU A 202 -5.47 -15.36 -2.46
C LEU A 202 -6.27 -16.66 -2.19
N THR A 203 -6.45 -17.49 -3.20
CA THR A 203 -7.18 -18.75 -3.04
C THR A 203 -6.31 -19.82 -2.39
N TYR A 204 -5.11 -20.06 -2.91
CA TYR A 204 -4.30 -21.23 -2.57
C TYR A 204 -2.98 -20.92 -1.87
N GLY A 205 -2.56 -19.66 -1.85
CA GLY A 205 -1.27 -19.25 -1.29
C GLY A 205 -0.06 -19.68 -2.11
N LEU A 206 1.12 -19.52 -1.52
CA LEU A 206 2.41 -19.90 -2.12
C LEU A 206 2.77 -21.35 -1.89
N LEU A 207 2.38 -21.94 -0.75
CA LEU A 207 2.84 -23.28 -0.38
C LEU A 207 2.39 -24.33 -1.37
N ASN A 208 3.32 -25.20 -1.75
CA ASN A 208 2.97 -26.44 -2.43
C ASN A 208 2.25 -27.36 -1.43
N PRO A 209 1.10 -27.98 -1.79
CA PRO A 209 0.39 -28.89 -0.90
C PRO A 209 1.22 -30.05 -0.35
N ASN A 210 2.27 -30.46 -1.08
CA ASN A 210 3.20 -31.51 -0.67
C ASN A 210 4.47 -30.97 0.00
N SER A 211 4.53 -29.69 0.37
CA SER A 211 5.69 -29.10 1.01
C SER A 211 5.82 -29.56 2.46
N ASP A 212 7.03 -29.92 2.85
CA ASP A 212 7.38 -30.19 4.26
C ASP A 212 7.59 -28.90 5.07
N TYR A 213 7.49 -27.74 4.44
CA TYR A 213 7.68 -26.46 5.11
C TYR A 213 6.38 -25.98 5.78
N PHE A 214 6.49 -25.60 7.05
CA PHE A 214 5.41 -24.96 7.82
C PHE A 214 5.85 -23.55 8.23
N PRO A 215 5.08 -22.49 7.87
CA PRO A 215 5.35 -21.13 8.32
C PRO A 215 5.29 -20.99 9.84
N GLY A 216 6.00 -20.00 10.37
CA GLY A 216 5.97 -19.66 11.79
C GLY A 216 7.14 -20.19 12.61
N GLN A 217 8.23 -20.64 11.99
CA GLN A 217 9.49 -20.90 12.70
C GLN A 217 9.98 -19.61 13.36
N GLN A 218 10.62 -19.73 14.53
CA GLN A 218 11.01 -18.59 15.34
C GLN A 218 11.89 -17.60 14.57
N ALA A 219 11.44 -16.33 14.48
CA ALA A 219 12.21 -15.23 13.94
C ALA A 219 13.00 -14.57 15.08
N ASP A 220 14.31 -14.42 14.91
CA ASP A 220 15.14 -13.75 15.91
C ASP A 220 15.10 -12.23 15.73
N LEU A 221 14.28 -11.56 16.54
CA LEU A 221 14.20 -10.09 16.57
C LEU A 221 15.44 -9.44 17.21
N ALA A 222 16.33 -10.22 17.83
CA ALA A 222 17.54 -9.70 18.45
C ALA A 222 18.48 -9.01 17.46
N ILE A 223 18.30 -9.26 16.15
CA ILE A 223 19.06 -8.54 15.11
C ILE A 223 18.91 -7.02 15.17
N PHE A 224 17.82 -6.52 15.79
CA PHE A 224 17.54 -5.08 15.95
C PHE A 224 17.95 -4.55 17.34
N SER A 225 18.30 -5.42 18.29
CA SER A 225 18.69 -5.04 19.65
C SER A 225 20.20 -4.81 19.75
N GLU A 226 20.71 -3.75 19.14
CA GLU A 226 22.04 -3.24 19.49
C GLU A 226 21.95 -2.50 20.81
N GLN A 227 22.36 -3.16 21.91
CA GLN A 227 22.59 -2.49 23.20
C GLN A 227 23.92 -1.75 23.12
N GLU A 228 23.94 -0.55 22.53
CA GLU A 228 25.07 0.34 22.70
C GLU A 228 24.93 1.08 24.04
N PRO A 229 26.05 1.20 24.81
CA PRO A 229 26.05 1.99 26.04
C PRO A 229 25.75 3.47 25.72
N ALA A 230 24.60 3.96 26.20
CA ALA A 230 24.02 5.28 25.90
C ALA A 230 24.75 6.48 26.52
N PHE A 231 26.04 6.35 26.89
CA PHE A 231 26.71 7.38 27.69
C PHE A 231 27.60 8.35 26.90
N ASP A 232 27.88 8.06 25.62
CA ASP A 232 28.62 9.01 24.80
C ASP A 232 27.72 9.98 24.04
N ARG A 233 28.28 11.15 23.66
CA ARG A 233 27.56 12.24 23.03
C ARG A 233 27.04 11.86 21.62
N ASP A 234 27.79 11.02 20.90
CA ASP A 234 27.45 10.64 19.51
C ASP A 234 26.28 9.66 19.50
N THR A 235 26.28 8.69 20.42
CA THR A 235 25.12 7.80 20.63
C THR A 235 23.85 8.57 21.03
N GLN A 236 23.99 9.58 21.95
CA GLN A 236 22.83 10.41 22.30
C GLN A 236 22.30 11.24 21.12
N ASN A 237 23.20 11.75 20.26
CA ASN A 237 22.79 12.49 19.06
C ASN A 237 22.09 11.55 18.05
N ARG A 238 22.60 10.34 17.87
CA ARG A 238 21.99 9.31 17.01
C ARG A 238 20.58 8.93 17.50
N LEU A 239 20.41 8.68 18.79
CA LEU A 239 19.10 8.37 19.40
C LEU A 239 18.09 9.52 19.21
N LYS A 240 18.55 10.79 19.35
CA LYS A 240 17.69 11.94 19.07
C LYS A 240 17.30 12.04 17.60
N GLN A 241 18.24 11.82 16.69
CA GLN A 241 17.96 11.80 15.24
C GLN A 241 16.96 10.69 14.90
N GLU A 242 17.14 9.50 15.44
CA GLU A 242 16.23 8.37 15.26
C GLU A 242 14.82 8.67 15.81
N ALA A 243 14.72 9.34 16.96
CA ALA A 243 13.42 9.79 17.48
C ALA A 243 12.70 10.74 16.51
N PHE A 244 13.44 11.68 15.88
CA PHE A 244 12.87 12.53 14.83
C PHE A 244 12.44 11.73 13.59
N LEU A 245 13.22 10.73 13.15
CA LEU A 245 12.88 9.89 12.03
C LEU A 245 11.57 9.11 12.30
N LYS A 246 11.44 8.49 13.47
CA LYS A 246 10.23 7.76 13.88
C LYS A 246 9.00 8.67 14.01
N ALA A 247 9.15 9.85 14.64
CA ALA A 247 8.07 10.81 14.74
C ALA A 247 7.67 11.38 13.36
N GLY A 248 8.66 11.72 12.53
CA GLY A 248 8.45 12.18 11.16
C GLY A 248 7.74 11.12 10.31
N THR A 249 8.17 9.88 10.40
CA THR A 249 7.55 8.73 9.70
C THR A 249 6.08 8.57 10.09
N ARG A 250 5.75 8.61 11.39
CA ARG A 250 4.34 8.55 11.83
C ARG A 250 3.51 9.68 11.22
N CYS A 251 4.01 10.91 11.26
CA CYS A 251 3.31 12.05 10.68
C CYS A 251 3.16 11.93 9.15
N PHE A 252 4.21 11.50 8.45
CA PHE A 252 4.16 11.32 6.99
C PHE A 252 3.24 10.18 6.58
N ASN A 253 3.25 9.06 7.29
CA ASN A 253 2.34 7.95 7.02
C ASN A 253 0.88 8.33 7.24
N GLN A 254 0.58 9.10 8.31
CA GLN A 254 -0.78 9.49 8.65
C GLN A 254 -1.32 10.65 7.78
N LYS A 255 -0.48 11.66 7.48
CA LYS A 255 -0.93 12.93 6.92
C LYS A 255 -0.34 13.24 5.54
N GLY A 256 0.52 12.37 5.04
CA GLY A 256 1.33 12.65 3.86
C GLY A 256 2.34 13.79 4.07
N PHE A 257 3.14 14.06 3.04
CA PHE A 257 4.12 15.14 3.12
C PHE A 257 3.48 16.51 3.28
N SER A 258 2.38 16.81 2.56
CA SER A 258 1.72 18.12 2.57
C SER A 258 1.02 18.41 3.88
N GLY A 259 0.40 17.41 4.50
CA GLY A 259 -0.34 17.54 5.75
C GLY A 259 0.53 17.56 7.01
N THR A 260 1.80 17.15 6.92
CA THR A 260 2.72 17.11 8.04
C THR A 260 3.32 18.49 8.31
N SER A 261 3.26 18.94 9.57
CA SER A 261 3.87 20.17 10.08
C SER A 261 5.12 19.86 10.89
N LEU A 262 6.18 20.69 10.74
CA LEU A 262 7.36 20.60 11.61
C LEU A 262 7.01 20.91 13.08
N ASP A 263 6.06 21.82 13.30
CA ASP A 263 5.61 22.18 14.67
C ASP A 263 5.05 20.98 15.39
N GLU A 264 4.27 20.16 14.70
CA GLU A 264 3.69 18.96 15.24
C GLU A 264 4.77 17.90 15.60
N ILE A 265 5.77 17.72 14.75
CA ILE A 265 6.87 16.75 15.01
C ILE A 265 7.67 17.17 16.26
N VAL A 266 8.01 18.46 16.37
CA VAL A 266 8.78 18.93 17.54
C VAL A 266 7.96 18.94 18.83
N GLU A 267 6.64 19.18 18.74
CA GLU A 267 5.71 19.10 19.85
C GLU A 267 5.58 17.66 20.37
N GLN A 268 5.41 16.67 19.48
CA GLN A 268 5.37 15.25 19.85
C GLN A 268 6.63 14.79 20.60
N LEU A 269 7.78 15.33 20.23
CA LEU A 269 9.05 14.99 20.86
C LEU A 269 9.37 15.88 22.07
N ASN A 270 8.53 16.86 22.37
CA ASN A 270 8.75 17.87 23.42
C ASN A 270 10.13 18.58 23.29
N VAL A 271 10.47 18.99 22.07
CA VAL A 271 11.73 19.68 21.76
C VAL A 271 11.49 21.00 21.04
N SER A 272 12.53 21.84 20.96
CA SER A 272 12.46 23.11 20.22
C SER A 272 12.67 22.92 18.72
N LYS A 273 12.17 23.85 17.87
CA LYS A 273 12.51 23.93 16.44
C LYS A 273 14.03 24.00 16.19
N GLY A 274 14.79 24.64 17.10
CA GLY A 274 16.25 24.69 17.02
C GLY A 274 16.89 23.28 17.10
N ALA A 275 16.32 22.39 17.90
CA ALA A 275 16.78 21.00 17.96
C ALA A 275 16.50 20.25 16.64
N PHE A 276 15.38 20.51 15.97
CA PHE A 276 15.10 19.98 14.65
C PHE A 276 16.14 20.45 13.62
N TYR A 277 16.36 21.76 13.52
CA TYR A 277 17.30 22.35 12.54
C TYR A 277 18.77 22.01 12.80
N TYR A 278 19.08 21.50 13.97
CA TYR A 278 20.40 20.93 14.24
C TYR A 278 20.63 19.60 13.48
N HIS A 279 19.57 18.79 13.29
CA HIS A 279 19.66 17.48 12.65
C HIS A 279 19.23 17.51 11.17
N PHE A 280 18.27 18.36 10.79
CA PHE A 280 17.66 18.37 9.46
C PHE A 280 17.52 19.80 8.92
N ALA A 281 17.96 20.01 7.69
CA ALA A 281 17.88 21.32 7.05
C ALA A 281 16.42 21.78 6.80
N ASN A 282 15.52 20.85 6.51
CA ASN A 282 14.12 21.11 6.22
C ASN A 282 13.28 19.82 6.27
N LYS A 283 11.98 19.92 6.02
CA LYS A 283 11.04 18.78 5.99
C LYS A 283 11.38 17.74 4.90
N GLU A 284 11.90 18.18 3.74
CA GLU A 284 12.31 17.28 2.65
C GLU A 284 13.54 16.46 3.05
N ALA A 285 14.49 17.06 3.77
CA ALA A 285 15.65 16.34 4.30
C ALA A 285 15.23 15.30 5.35
N LEU A 286 14.26 15.63 6.23
CA LEU A 286 13.70 14.65 7.16
C LEU A 286 13.03 13.51 6.40
N LEU A 287 12.17 13.79 5.41
CA LEU A 287 11.50 12.77 4.61
C LEU A 287 12.50 11.84 3.91
N THR A 288 13.54 12.42 3.30
CA THR A 288 14.62 11.63 2.66
C THR A 288 15.27 10.66 3.65
N GLN A 289 15.62 11.15 4.84
CA GLN A 289 16.24 10.30 5.86
C GLN A 289 15.28 9.28 6.49
N CYS A 290 13.95 9.55 6.52
CA CYS A 290 12.97 8.53 6.90
C CYS A 290 12.96 7.37 5.88
N TYR A 291 13.09 7.65 4.58
CA TYR A 291 13.24 6.62 3.56
C TYR A 291 14.56 5.86 3.67
N ASP A 292 15.68 6.58 3.86
CA ASP A 292 16.97 5.95 4.06
C ASP A 292 16.94 5.02 5.29
N TYR A 293 16.40 5.47 6.42
CA TYR A 293 16.21 4.64 7.62
C TYR A 293 15.37 3.38 7.34
N THR A 294 14.26 3.53 6.64
CA THR A 294 13.40 2.38 6.28
C THR A 294 14.17 1.38 5.42
N LEU A 295 14.89 1.83 4.41
CA LEU A 295 15.67 0.96 3.53
C LEU A 295 16.83 0.29 4.28
N ASP A 296 17.48 1.01 5.21
CA ASP A 296 18.51 0.42 6.08
C ASP A 296 17.93 -0.74 6.92
N GLN A 297 16.70 -0.60 7.47
CA GLN A 297 16.06 -1.68 8.21
C GLN A 297 15.71 -2.87 7.29
N LEU A 298 15.16 -2.60 6.10
CA LEU A 298 14.86 -3.66 5.13
C LEU A 298 16.13 -4.40 4.68
N GLU A 299 17.20 -3.69 4.36
CA GLU A 299 18.49 -4.26 3.98
C GLU A 299 19.12 -5.09 5.12
N ARG A 300 18.97 -4.67 6.39
CA ARG A 300 19.37 -5.47 7.55
C ARG A 300 18.60 -6.78 7.64
N VAL A 301 17.28 -6.77 7.44
CA VAL A 301 16.46 -7.98 7.38
C VAL A 301 16.96 -8.90 6.26
N ILE A 302 17.14 -8.37 5.05
CA ILE A 302 17.62 -9.14 3.90
C ILE A 302 18.98 -9.77 4.20
N THR A 303 19.94 -8.98 4.66
CA THR A 303 21.28 -9.49 5.02
C THR A 303 21.19 -10.61 6.05
N HIS A 304 20.33 -10.46 7.07
CA HIS A 304 20.16 -11.51 8.07
C HIS A 304 19.62 -12.81 7.46
N VAL A 305 18.52 -12.73 6.68
CA VAL A 305 17.87 -13.93 6.14
C VAL A 305 18.68 -14.63 5.04
N GLU A 306 19.60 -13.93 4.37
CA GLU A 306 20.56 -14.54 3.44
C GLU A 306 21.55 -15.45 4.15
N HIS A 307 21.87 -15.17 5.42
CA HIS A 307 22.90 -15.88 6.17
C HIS A 307 22.35 -16.94 7.16
N ILE A 308 21.02 -17.00 7.39
CA ILE A 308 20.46 -18.06 8.23
C ILE A 308 20.53 -19.41 7.51
N ASP A 309 20.78 -20.47 8.28
CA ASP A 309 20.72 -21.86 7.79
C ASP A 309 19.25 -22.31 7.70
N ALA A 310 18.60 -21.95 6.61
CA ALA A 310 17.19 -22.17 6.39
C ALA A 310 16.88 -22.41 4.90
N THR A 311 15.75 -23.07 4.64
CA THR A 311 15.26 -23.29 3.28
C THR A 311 14.81 -21.95 2.64
N PRO A 312 14.75 -21.85 1.29
CA PRO A 312 14.30 -20.63 0.64
C PRO A 312 12.90 -20.15 1.09
N ALA A 313 11.96 -21.07 1.28
CA ALA A 313 10.63 -20.74 1.81
C ALA A 313 10.71 -20.17 3.24
N ALA A 314 11.55 -20.75 4.10
CA ALA A 314 11.78 -20.26 5.45
C ALA A 314 12.41 -18.87 5.46
N ARG A 315 13.35 -18.57 4.55
CA ARG A 315 13.97 -17.25 4.42
C ARG A 315 12.94 -16.18 4.08
N LEU A 316 12.03 -16.47 3.14
CA LEU A 316 10.95 -15.54 2.81
C LEU A 316 10.01 -15.33 4.00
N ASP A 317 9.57 -16.41 4.68
CA ASP A 317 8.69 -16.32 5.85
C ASP A 317 9.32 -15.49 6.98
N VAL A 318 10.58 -15.78 7.32
CA VAL A 318 11.32 -15.01 8.33
C VAL A 318 11.47 -13.55 7.93
N ALA A 319 11.79 -13.25 6.66
CA ALA A 319 11.90 -11.88 6.17
C ALA A 319 10.58 -11.11 6.34
N MET A 320 9.45 -11.69 5.92
CA MET A 320 8.14 -11.07 6.04
C MET A 320 7.77 -10.79 7.51
N ARG A 321 7.98 -11.77 8.40
CA ARG A 321 7.68 -11.62 9.82
C ARG A 321 8.60 -10.61 10.51
N LEU A 322 9.88 -10.55 10.15
CA LEU A 322 10.79 -9.53 10.66
C LEU A 322 10.37 -8.12 10.20
N ILE A 323 9.99 -7.93 8.94
CA ILE A 323 9.49 -6.63 8.44
C ILE A 323 8.21 -6.24 9.18
N PHE A 324 7.24 -7.16 9.35
CA PHE A 324 6.05 -6.93 10.15
C PHE A 324 6.40 -6.50 11.58
N SER A 325 7.37 -7.19 12.20
CA SER A 325 7.79 -6.93 13.57
C SER A 325 8.48 -5.57 13.70
N VAL A 326 9.30 -5.17 12.73
CA VAL A 326 9.88 -3.80 12.69
C VAL A 326 8.77 -2.76 12.63
N GLN A 327 7.76 -2.95 11.76
CA GLN A 327 6.63 -2.02 11.63
C GLN A 327 5.90 -1.78 12.97
N ASN A 328 5.77 -2.82 13.77
CA ASN A 328 4.93 -2.84 14.98
C ASN A 328 5.75 -2.81 16.29
N SER A 329 7.05 -2.51 16.23
CA SER A 329 7.95 -2.44 17.38
C SER A 329 8.50 -1.04 17.61
N GLU A 330 9.40 -0.91 18.58
CA GLU A 330 10.13 0.35 18.87
C GLU A 330 11.07 0.78 17.72
N GLN A 331 11.49 -0.12 16.84
CA GLN A 331 12.30 0.19 15.66
C GLN A 331 11.49 0.88 14.56
N GLY A 332 10.20 0.64 14.50
CA GLY A 332 9.28 1.26 13.56
C GLY A 332 8.74 2.63 13.98
N PRO A 333 7.81 3.14 13.22
CA PRO A 333 7.31 2.58 11.96
C PRO A 333 8.28 2.77 10.78
N LEU A 334 8.12 1.96 9.74
CA LEU A 334 8.74 2.18 8.43
C LEU A 334 7.87 3.13 7.60
N ILE A 335 8.49 3.97 6.77
CA ILE A 335 7.74 4.93 5.95
C ILE A 335 7.08 4.27 4.76
N HIS A 336 5.82 4.65 4.49
CA HIS A 336 5.12 4.26 3.26
C HIS A 336 5.69 4.99 2.04
N PHE A 337 5.78 4.32 0.90
CA PHE A 337 6.31 4.92 -0.33
C PHE A 337 5.33 5.90 -1.03
N ASN A 338 4.15 6.13 -0.46
CA ASN A 338 3.16 7.07 -0.98
C ASN A 338 3.63 8.54 -1.05
N SER A 339 4.50 8.97 -0.15
CA SER A 339 5.04 10.34 -0.14
C SER A 339 6.33 10.53 -0.95
N ILE A 340 6.84 9.48 -1.60
CA ILE A 340 8.11 9.52 -2.35
C ILE A 340 8.07 10.52 -3.52
N THR A 341 6.89 10.78 -4.09
CA THR A 341 6.69 11.76 -5.16
C THR A 341 6.93 13.21 -4.71
N ALA A 342 6.98 13.48 -3.40
CA ALA A 342 7.32 14.78 -2.85
C ALA A 342 8.83 15.10 -2.93
N LEU A 343 9.67 14.09 -3.16
CA LEU A 343 11.13 14.22 -3.24
C LEU A 343 11.62 14.57 -4.65
N PRO A 344 12.81 15.20 -4.77
CA PRO A 344 13.46 15.44 -6.05
C PRO A 344 13.66 14.14 -6.87
N PRO A 345 13.62 14.21 -8.22
CA PRO A 345 13.66 13.02 -9.07
C PRO A 345 14.90 12.14 -8.90
N ASP A 346 16.07 12.74 -8.65
CA ASP A 346 17.33 12.05 -8.43
C ASP A 346 17.34 11.29 -7.09
N VAL A 347 16.87 11.93 -6.02
CA VAL A 347 16.72 11.31 -4.69
C VAL A 347 15.71 10.16 -4.77
N ARG A 348 14.56 10.39 -5.40
CA ARG A 348 13.54 9.36 -5.58
C ARG A 348 14.06 8.15 -6.32
N ARG A 349 14.81 8.35 -7.42
CA ARG A 349 15.42 7.26 -8.18
C ARG A 349 16.35 6.44 -7.31
N ARG A 350 17.27 7.06 -6.58
CA ARG A 350 18.20 6.39 -5.68
C ARG A 350 17.47 5.51 -4.64
N LEU A 351 16.41 6.03 -4.03
CA LEU A 351 15.63 5.29 -3.04
C LEU A 351 14.86 4.11 -3.65
N LEU A 352 14.28 4.30 -4.83
CA LEU A 352 13.60 3.22 -5.55
C LEU A 352 14.58 2.14 -6.04
N ASP A 353 15.79 2.51 -6.45
CA ASP A 353 16.83 1.53 -6.83
C ASP A 353 17.22 0.64 -5.64
N ARG A 354 17.32 1.19 -4.41
CA ARG A 354 17.53 0.41 -3.19
C ARG A 354 16.34 -0.52 -2.88
N LEU A 355 15.12 -0.03 -2.99
CA LEU A 355 13.93 -0.85 -2.79
C LEU A 355 13.87 -2.01 -3.80
N ASN A 356 14.17 -1.74 -5.05
CA ASN A 356 14.21 -2.76 -6.10
C ASN A 356 15.29 -3.83 -5.83
N ALA A 357 16.42 -3.47 -5.23
CA ALA A 357 17.43 -4.45 -4.81
C ALA A 357 16.89 -5.38 -3.71
N VAL A 358 16.18 -4.85 -2.71
CA VAL A 358 15.48 -5.65 -1.68
C VAL A 358 14.47 -6.60 -2.34
N HIS A 359 13.62 -6.08 -3.25
CA HIS A 359 12.64 -6.90 -3.98
C HIS A 359 13.30 -8.02 -4.77
N SER A 360 14.38 -7.74 -5.50
CA SER A 360 15.11 -8.75 -6.28
C SER A 360 15.64 -9.89 -5.41
N THR A 361 16.12 -9.61 -4.19
CA THR A 361 16.55 -10.67 -3.28
C THR A 361 15.36 -11.52 -2.81
N LEU A 362 14.24 -10.89 -2.44
CA LEU A 362 13.02 -11.64 -2.05
C LEU A 362 12.48 -12.49 -3.22
N GLU A 363 12.55 -12.01 -4.46
CA GLU A 363 12.20 -12.77 -5.67
C GLU A 363 13.09 -14.01 -5.84
N THR A 364 14.39 -13.91 -5.51
CA THR A 364 15.27 -15.09 -5.56
C THR A 364 14.85 -16.16 -4.56
N PHE A 365 14.34 -15.79 -3.37
CA PHE A 365 13.82 -16.75 -2.41
C PHE A 365 12.56 -17.45 -2.93
N ILE A 366 11.62 -16.72 -3.56
CA ILE A 366 10.42 -17.31 -4.17
C ILE A 366 10.82 -18.29 -5.28
N THR A 367 11.71 -17.86 -6.19
CA THR A 367 12.16 -18.67 -7.32
C THR A 367 12.88 -19.94 -6.83
N ALA A 368 13.76 -19.81 -5.84
CA ALA A 368 14.48 -20.95 -5.25
C ALA A 368 13.54 -21.91 -4.49
N ALA A 369 12.54 -21.39 -3.76
CA ALA A 369 11.54 -22.18 -3.08
C ALA A 369 10.64 -22.93 -4.08
N THR A 370 10.32 -22.32 -5.21
CA THR A 370 9.59 -22.96 -6.31
C THR A 370 10.42 -24.11 -6.93
N ALA A 371 11.70 -23.85 -7.20
CA ALA A 371 12.62 -24.88 -7.72
C ALA A 371 12.81 -26.04 -6.73
N ALA A 372 12.75 -25.79 -5.43
CA ALA A 372 12.79 -26.79 -4.37
C ALA A 372 11.43 -27.47 -4.11
N SER A 373 10.40 -27.18 -4.91
CA SER A 373 9.03 -27.68 -4.73
C SER A 373 8.38 -27.32 -3.39
N GLN A 374 8.90 -26.30 -2.71
CA GLN A 374 8.30 -25.75 -1.49
C GLN A 374 7.14 -24.81 -1.80
N PHE A 375 7.26 -24.04 -2.90
CA PHE A 375 6.22 -23.14 -3.38
C PHE A 375 5.63 -23.60 -4.70
N ARG A 376 4.40 -23.18 -4.95
CA ARG A 376 3.70 -23.27 -6.23
C ARG A 376 4.36 -22.32 -7.22
N THR A 377 4.23 -22.60 -8.51
CA THR A 377 4.77 -21.74 -9.56
C THR A 377 3.88 -20.52 -9.77
N LEU A 378 4.32 -19.35 -9.34
CA LEU A 378 3.71 -18.05 -9.55
C LEU A 378 4.76 -17.03 -10.02
N PRO A 379 4.38 -15.99 -10.79
CA PRO A 379 5.28 -14.88 -11.16
C PRO A 379 5.80 -14.14 -9.92
N ALA A 380 7.08 -14.34 -9.58
CA ALA A 380 7.68 -13.84 -8.35
C ALA A 380 7.59 -12.31 -8.23
N GLY A 381 7.78 -11.57 -9.34
CA GLY A 381 7.68 -10.11 -9.35
C GLY A 381 6.29 -9.61 -8.92
N ILE A 382 5.20 -10.23 -9.41
CA ILE A 382 3.82 -9.85 -8.99
C ILE A 382 3.62 -10.20 -7.52
N VAL A 383 4.06 -11.38 -7.08
CA VAL A 383 3.94 -11.83 -5.69
C VAL A 383 4.63 -10.84 -4.74
N ILE A 384 5.86 -10.39 -5.05
CA ILE A 384 6.59 -9.43 -4.22
C ILE A 384 5.87 -8.09 -4.13
N GLN A 385 5.26 -7.60 -5.20
CA GLN A 385 4.47 -6.37 -5.13
C GLN A 385 3.27 -6.50 -4.17
N LEU A 386 2.57 -7.62 -4.21
CA LEU A 386 1.45 -7.90 -3.29
C LEU A 386 1.93 -8.00 -1.83
N LEU A 387 3.04 -8.71 -1.59
CA LEU A 387 3.66 -8.81 -0.26
C LEU A 387 4.10 -7.44 0.27
N THR A 388 4.70 -6.61 -0.58
CA THR A 388 5.13 -5.25 -0.21
C THR A 388 3.94 -4.40 0.24
N GLY A 389 2.83 -4.42 -0.49
CA GLY A 389 1.62 -3.71 -0.12
C GLY A 389 1.05 -4.18 1.21
N THR A 390 1.00 -5.49 1.40
CA THR A 390 0.57 -6.10 2.66
C THR A 390 1.43 -5.64 3.83
N LEU A 391 2.76 -5.73 3.71
CA LEU A 391 3.67 -5.35 4.79
C LEU A 391 3.64 -3.83 5.07
N ASN A 392 3.43 -3.00 4.05
CA ASN A 392 3.24 -1.56 4.25
C ASN A 392 1.98 -1.26 5.09
N ALA A 393 0.89 -2.00 4.90
CA ALA A 393 -0.36 -1.80 5.64
C ALA A 393 -0.33 -2.40 7.06
N ALA A 394 0.71 -3.15 7.43
CA ALA A 394 0.83 -3.78 8.75
C ALA A 394 0.91 -2.77 9.91
N ILE A 395 1.38 -1.56 9.66
CA ILE A 395 1.50 -0.49 10.66
C ILE A 395 0.15 -0.08 11.25
N ASP A 396 -0.92 -0.13 10.44
CA ASP A 396 -2.24 0.32 10.85
C ASP A 396 -3.04 -0.77 11.57
N LEU A 397 -2.46 -1.98 11.75
CA LEU A 397 -3.17 -3.10 12.36
C LEU A 397 -3.61 -2.79 13.79
N ASN A 398 -2.78 -2.11 14.58
CA ASN A 398 -3.08 -1.70 15.95
C ASN A 398 -4.33 -0.78 16.08
N GLU A 399 -4.71 -0.07 15.02
CA GLU A 399 -5.93 0.76 15.01
C GLU A 399 -7.22 -0.10 14.94
N TRP A 400 -7.09 -1.36 14.52
CA TRP A 400 -8.21 -2.27 14.29
C TRP A 400 -8.27 -3.42 15.29
N GLN A 401 -7.12 -3.87 15.74
CA GLN A 401 -7.00 -4.99 16.68
C GLN A 401 -5.74 -4.81 17.54
N ALA A 402 -5.88 -4.99 18.85
CA ALA A 402 -4.71 -4.97 19.73
C ALA A 402 -3.73 -6.09 19.35
N ILE A 403 -2.45 -5.76 19.30
CA ILE A 403 -1.38 -6.72 19.08
C ILE A 403 -0.87 -7.18 20.45
N ASP A 404 -1.36 -8.32 20.92
CA ASP A 404 -0.95 -8.90 22.21
C ASP A 404 0.46 -9.56 22.12
N SER A 405 0.77 -10.15 20.97
CA SER A 405 2.06 -10.75 20.66
C SER A 405 2.46 -10.39 19.22
N ILE A 406 3.55 -9.66 19.05
CA ILE A 406 4.06 -9.28 17.72
C ILE A 406 4.37 -10.53 16.91
N ASP A 407 5.00 -11.54 17.50
CA ASP A 407 5.39 -12.76 16.79
C ASP A 407 4.18 -13.55 16.29
N GLN A 408 3.15 -13.74 17.12
CA GLN A 408 1.94 -14.44 16.70
C GLN A 408 1.16 -13.63 15.66
N SER A 409 1.03 -12.33 15.86
CA SER A 409 0.38 -11.46 14.88
C SER A 409 1.12 -11.42 13.53
N ALA A 410 2.45 -11.51 13.54
CA ALA A 410 3.24 -11.62 12.31
C ALA A 410 2.95 -12.93 11.55
N VAL A 411 2.85 -14.05 12.27
CA VAL A 411 2.48 -15.35 11.68
C VAL A 411 1.09 -15.27 11.07
N ASP A 412 0.10 -14.77 11.81
CA ASP A 412 -1.29 -14.69 11.36
C ASP A 412 -1.44 -13.73 10.16
N TYR A 413 -0.70 -12.62 10.16
CA TYR A 413 -0.70 -11.63 9.09
C TYR A 413 -0.11 -12.16 7.79
N CYS A 414 1.00 -12.88 7.88
CA CYS A 414 1.66 -13.49 6.74
C CYS A 414 0.97 -14.78 6.24
N ALA A 415 0.16 -15.43 7.07
CA ALA A 415 -0.48 -16.71 6.78
C ALA A 415 -1.34 -16.71 5.50
N LEU A 416 -1.93 -15.55 5.14
CA LEU A 416 -2.69 -15.38 3.90
C LEU A 416 -1.86 -15.79 2.68
N PHE A 417 -0.61 -15.31 2.60
CA PHE A 417 0.24 -15.54 1.43
C PHE A 417 0.81 -16.95 1.36
N PHE A 418 0.99 -17.60 2.50
CA PHE A 418 1.46 -18.99 2.51
C PHE A 418 0.34 -19.99 2.23
N HIS A 419 -0.85 -19.77 2.79
CA HIS A 419 -1.93 -20.77 2.78
C HIS A 419 -3.14 -20.40 1.92
N GLY A 420 -3.24 -19.14 1.46
CA GLY A 420 -4.45 -18.65 0.81
C GLY A 420 -5.67 -18.71 1.74
N LEU A 421 -6.85 -18.69 1.14
CA LEU A 421 -8.14 -18.71 1.84
C LEU A 421 -8.92 -20.03 1.68
N ALA A 422 -8.60 -20.84 0.66
CA ALA A 422 -9.31 -22.09 0.42
C ALA A 422 -9.09 -23.10 1.55
N PRO A 423 -10.09 -23.93 1.90
CA PRO A 423 -9.92 -25.01 2.85
C PRO A 423 -8.88 -26.05 2.37
N ALA A 424 -8.16 -26.68 3.29
CA ALA A 424 -7.12 -27.66 2.98
C ALA A 424 -7.59 -28.85 2.10
N ALA A 425 -8.89 -29.17 2.12
CA ALA A 425 -9.47 -30.21 1.27
C ALA A 425 -9.67 -29.79 -0.21
N ALA A 426 -9.48 -28.50 -0.53
CA ALA A 426 -9.62 -27.95 -1.89
C ALA A 426 -8.24 -27.66 -2.54
N GLN A 427 -7.17 -27.85 -1.79
CA GLN A 427 -5.77 -27.73 -2.24
C GLN A 427 -5.27 -29.12 -2.70
#